data_9b4c0c902d2cc715d7c8198c0dcfa805
#
_entry.id   9b4c0c902d2cc715d7c8198c0dcfa805
#
_cell.length_a   1.000
_cell.length_b   1.000
_cell.length_c   1.000
_cell.angle_alpha   90.00
_cell.angle_beta   90.00
_cell.angle_gamma   90.00
#
_symmetry.space_group_name_H-M   'P 1'
#
loop_
_entity.id
_entity.type
_entity.pdbx_description
1 polymer ?
#
loop_
_entity_poly.entity_id
_entity_poly.type
_entity_poly.pdbx_seq_one_letter_code
_entity_poly.pdbx_strand_id
1 'polypeptide(L)'
;LRRQRQMCIRDRLMQRVVLRDQEPITPFIERIRELYERYGISSIIVAGSCGSYFHPADHIIQMDQYIPKDITTAAKDAAKDFPMVSLPEKKHPDPCFDRCFKAGNHLKKERKIKMKTLGKDAFSINKDTVDLRYVEQIADTEQTAALGYALLYAKLHLMDGKKDLCAVADELMQIIETKGLSTILDSKYVKSNLAMPRKQEVMAAMNRYRNL
;
A
#
# COMPACT_ATOMS: atom_id res chain seq x y z
N LEU A 1 -9.30 3.67 3.90
CA LEU A 1 -10.00 2.45 4.40
C LEU A 1 -11.13 2.10 3.45
N ARG A 2 -10.89 1.21 2.50
CA ARG A 2 -12.00 0.55 1.82
C ARG A 2 -12.60 -0.45 2.80
N ARG A 3 -13.71 -0.11 3.43
CA ARG A 3 -14.58 -1.08 4.08
C ARG A 3 -15.15 -1.99 2.99
N GLN A 4 -14.46 -3.05 2.65
CA GLN A 4 -15.09 -4.12 1.89
C GLN A 4 -16.03 -4.84 2.84
N ARG A 5 -17.31 -4.69 2.65
CA ARG A 5 -18.33 -5.54 3.26
C ARG A 5 -18.25 -6.91 2.60
N GLN A 6 -17.34 -7.75 3.06
CA GLN A 6 -17.23 -9.16 2.63
C GLN A 6 -18.21 -10.08 3.38
N MET A 7 -19.24 -9.52 3.97
CA MET A 7 -20.14 -10.24 4.87
C MET A 7 -20.97 -11.34 4.22
N CYS A 8 -21.09 -11.36 2.88
CA CYS A 8 -22.02 -12.27 2.20
C CYS A 8 -21.35 -13.37 1.36
N ILE A 9 -20.04 -13.30 1.12
CA ILE A 9 -19.39 -14.20 0.15
C ILE A 9 -19.10 -15.59 0.74
N ARG A 10 -19.34 -15.81 2.06
CA ARG A 10 -19.11 -17.11 2.73
C ARG A 10 -20.22 -17.62 3.62
N ASP A 11 -21.44 -17.24 3.33
CA ASP A 11 -22.56 -18.00 3.86
C ASP A 11 -22.55 -19.40 3.22
N ARG A 12 -22.49 -20.46 4.04
CA ARG A 12 -22.53 -21.85 3.57
C ARG A 12 -23.72 -22.13 2.65
N LEU A 13 -24.81 -21.39 2.84
CA LEU A 13 -25.99 -21.49 2.00
C LEU A 13 -25.75 -20.89 0.61
N MET A 14 -25.09 -19.74 0.53
CA MET A 14 -24.76 -19.10 -0.73
C MET A 14 -23.76 -19.91 -1.57
N GLN A 15 -22.80 -20.58 -0.93
CA GLN A 15 -21.84 -21.46 -1.63
C GLN A 15 -22.51 -22.70 -2.27
N ARG A 16 -23.70 -23.09 -1.82
CA ARG A 16 -24.48 -24.16 -2.46
C ARG A 16 -25.30 -23.68 -3.65
N VAL A 17 -25.57 -22.39 -3.72
CA VAL A 17 -26.46 -21.78 -4.73
C VAL A 17 -25.67 -21.09 -5.83
N VAL A 18 -24.57 -20.44 -5.49
CA VAL A 18 -23.70 -19.73 -6.46
C VAL A 18 -22.53 -20.64 -6.80
N LEU A 19 -22.48 -21.06 -8.07
CA LEU A 19 -21.35 -21.83 -8.58
C LEU A 19 -20.08 -20.96 -8.54
N ARG A 20 -19.02 -21.54 -7.98
CA ARG A 20 -17.73 -20.84 -7.78
C ARG A 20 -17.13 -20.25 -9.07
N ASP A 21 -17.37 -20.90 -10.19
CA ASP A 21 -16.90 -20.46 -11.51
C ASP A 21 -17.59 -19.17 -11.98
N GLN A 22 -18.70 -18.81 -11.34
CA GLN A 22 -19.45 -17.59 -11.59
C GLN A 22 -19.09 -16.45 -10.61
N GLU A 23 -18.28 -16.73 -9.59
CA GLU A 23 -17.81 -15.70 -8.67
C GLU A 23 -16.65 -14.89 -9.31
N PRO A 24 -16.87 -13.61 -9.64
CA PRO A 24 -15.84 -12.79 -10.29
C PRO A 24 -14.71 -12.38 -9.33
N ILE A 25 -14.92 -12.51 -8.01
CA ILE A 25 -13.99 -12.04 -6.98
C ILE A 25 -13.55 -13.21 -6.11
N THR A 26 -12.25 -13.45 -6.02
CA THR A 26 -11.69 -14.40 -5.06
C THR A 26 -11.79 -13.83 -3.65
N PRO A 27 -12.41 -14.53 -2.68
CA PRO A 27 -12.49 -14.08 -1.30
C PRO A 27 -11.09 -13.89 -0.68
N PHE A 28 -10.89 -12.77 0.03
CA PHE A 28 -9.59 -12.45 0.62
C PHE A 28 -9.08 -13.53 1.59
N ILE A 29 -9.99 -14.18 2.31
CA ILE A 29 -9.66 -15.26 3.25
C ILE A 29 -8.92 -16.45 2.57
N GLU A 30 -9.13 -16.67 1.28
CA GLU A 30 -8.47 -17.74 0.52
C GLU A 30 -7.04 -17.38 0.16
N ARG A 31 -6.72 -16.07 0.12
CA ARG A 31 -5.41 -15.56 -0.27
C ARG A 31 -4.55 -15.10 0.90
N ILE A 32 -5.15 -14.87 2.06
CA ILE A 32 -4.44 -14.22 3.18
C ILE A 32 -3.20 -15.00 3.60
N ARG A 33 -3.29 -16.34 3.62
CA ARG A 33 -2.17 -17.20 3.99
C ARG A 33 -1.08 -17.21 2.93
N GLU A 34 -1.46 -17.31 1.67
CA GLU A 34 -0.54 -17.19 0.53
C GLU A 34 0.20 -15.85 0.53
N LEU A 35 -0.49 -14.74 0.78
CA LEU A 35 0.11 -13.41 0.84
C LEU A 35 1.17 -13.32 1.94
N TYR A 36 0.93 -13.95 3.08
CA TYR A 36 1.90 -13.98 4.16
C TYR A 36 3.10 -14.88 3.82
N GLU A 37 2.86 -16.14 3.43
CA GLU A 37 3.90 -17.15 3.25
C GLU A 37 4.78 -16.89 2.01
N ARG A 38 4.18 -16.42 0.91
CA ARG A 38 4.93 -16.19 -0.35
C ARG A 38 5.47 -14.78 -0.49
N TYR A 39 4.78 -13.78 0.06
CA TYR A 39 5.11 -12.37 -0.18
C TYR A 39 5.45 -11.60 1.09
N GLY A 40 5.43 -12.23 2.27
CA GLY A 40 5.74 -11.58 3.55
C GLY A 40 4.75 -10.48 3.94
N ILE A 41 3.50 -10.52 3.41
CA ILE A 41 2.49 -9.49 3.65
C ILE A 41 1.69 -9.86 4.89
N SER A 42 1.90 -9.17 5.99
CA SER A 42 1.08 -9.26 7.19
C SER A 42 -0.26 -8.54 7.00
N SER A 43 -1.34 -9.13 7.51
CA SER A 43 -2.68 -8.57 7.40
C SER A 43 -3.33 -8.40 8.77
N ILE A 44 -3.95 -7.26 9.01
CA ILE A 44 -4.80 -7.01 10.18
C ILE A 44 -6.23 -6.90 9.69
N ILE A 45 -7.11 -7.78 10.19
CA ILE A 45 -8.51 -7.84 9.78
C ILE A 45 -9.40 -7.43 10.94
N VAL A 46 -10.24 -6.45 10.72
CA VAL A 46 -11.31 -6.09 11.65
C VAL A 46 -12.62 -6.64 11.11
N ALA A 47 -13.19 -7.61 11.81
CA ALA A 47 -14.42 -8.28 11.39
C ALA A 47 -15.45 -8.26 12.52
N GLY A 48 -16.69 -7.93 12.18
CA GLY A 48 -17.82 -8.09 13.09
C GLY A 48 -18.44 -9.48 12.92
N SER A 49 -18.39 -10.32 13.95
CA SER A 49 -19.09 -11.61 14.01
C SER A 49 -18.78 -12.59 12.88
N CYS A 50 -17.54 -12.65 12.40
CA CYS A 50 -17.11 -13.56 11.34
C CYS A 50 -16.06 -14.55 11.83
N GLY A 51 -16.50 -15.76 12.26
CA GLY A 51 -15.61 -16.81 12.76
C GLY A 51 -14.75 -17.49 11.68
N SER A 52 -15.03 -17.29 10.39
CA SER A 52 -14.25 -17.91 9.31
C SER A 52 -12.78 -17.52 9.34
N TYR A 53 -12.45 -16.33 9.83
CA TYR A 53 -11.07 -15.87 9.94
C TYR A 53 -10.29 -16.49 11.10
N PHE A 54 -10.94 -17.23 12.01
CA PHE A 54 -10.26 -17.93 13.09
C PHE A 54 -9.29 -19.01 12.56
N HIS A 55 -9.59 -19.58 11.39
CA HIS A 55 -8.72 -20.58 10.78
C HIS A 55 -7.37 -20.02 10.31
N PRO A 56 -7.30 -19.00 9.45
CA PRO A 56 -6.04 -18.49 8.93
C PRO A 56 -5.33 -17.50 9.87
N ALA A 57 -5.98 -16.98 10.92
CA ALA A 57 -5.38 -16.00 11.82
C ALA A 57 -4.32 -16.64 12.72
N ASP A 58 -3.21 -15.95 12.96
CA ASP A 58 -2.20 -16.36 13.95
C ASP A 58 -2.54 -15.83 15.34
N HIS A 59 -3.09 -14.61 15.42
CA HIS A 59 -3.55 -13.97 16.64
C HIS A 59 -4.97 -13.48 16.49
N ILE A 60 -5.78 -13.65 17.53
CA ILE A 60 -7.19 -13.27 17.54
C ILE A 60 -7.47 -12.45 18.80
N ILE A 61 -7.81 -11.17 18.58
CA ILE A 61 -8.12 -10.22 19.65
C ILE A 61 -9.60 -9.88 19.57
N GLN A 62 -10.31 -10.11 20.66
CA GLN A 62 -11.68 -9.67 20.84
C GLN A 62 -11.69 -8.30 21.49
N MET A 63 -12.48 -7.38 20.94
CA MET A 63 -12.80 -6.11 21.61
C MET A 63 -14.08 -6.28 22.42
N ASP A 64 -13.93 -6.37 23.73
CA ASP A 64 -15.05 -6.49 24.67
C ASP A 64 -15.18 -5.18 25.47
N GLN A 65 -16.26 -4.43 25.25
CA GLN A 65 -16.49 -3.12 25.87
C GLN A 65 -15.26 -2.19 25.76
N TYR A 66 -14.65 -2.13 24.58
CA TYR A 66 -13.41 -1.39 24.26
C TYR A 66 -12.13 -1.91 24.94
N ILE A 67 -12.18 -3.05 25.63
CA ILE A 67 -11.01 -3.70 26.22
C ILE A 67 -10.55 -4.82 25.30
N PRO A 68 -9.28 -4.81 24.84
CA PRO A 68 -8.74 -5.90 24.02
C PRO A 68 -8.48 -7.14 24.90
N LYS A 69 -8.93 -8.30 24.45
CA LYS A 69 -8.68 -9.60 25.07
C LYS A 69 -8.10 -10.56 24.01
N ASP A 70 -7.00 -11.19 24.32
CA ASP A 70 -6.48 -12.28 23.50
C ASP A 70 -7.35 -13.51 23.70
N ILE A 71 -8.02 -13.95 22.65
CA ILE A 71 -8.88 -15.13 22.63
C ILE A 71 -8.35 -16.19 21.66
N THR A 72 -7.09 -16.10 21.24
CA THR A 72 -6.52 -16.94 20.18
C THR A 72 -6.77 -18.44 20.44
N THR A 73 -6.45 -18.92 21.63
CA THR A 73 -6.63 -20.35 21.97
C THR A 73 -8.09 -20.77 21.93
N ALA A 74 -8.97 -20.03 22.58
CA ALA A 74 -10.40 -20.35 22.63
C ALA A 74 -11.05 -20.31 21.24
N ALA A 75 -10.68 -19.32 20.41
CA ALA A 75 -11.18 -19.21 19.04
C ALA A 75 -10.67 -20.33 18.13
N LYS A 76 -9.41 -20.74 18.29
CA LYS A 76 -8.81 -21.87 17.56
C LYS A 76 -9.48 -23.21 17.95
N ASP A 77 -9.77 -23.40 19.22
CA ASP A 77 -10.46 -24.60 19.69
C ASP A 77 -11.88 -24.65 19.17
N ALA A 78 -12.64 -23.57 19.26
CA ALA A 78 -13.97 -23.48 18.67
C ALA A 78 -13.97 -23.70 17.15
N ALA A 79 -12.93 -23.28 16.45
CA ALA A 79 -12.81 -23.45 14.99
C ALA A 79 -12.66 -24.93 14.58
N LYS A 80 -12.18 -25.81 15.47
CA LYS A 80 -12.04 -27.26 15.19
C LYS A 80 -13.40 -27.93 14.93
N ASP A 81 -14.43 -27.46 15.61
CA ASP A 81 -15.80 -27.99 15.46
C ASP A 81 -16.46 -27.52 14.15
N PHE A 82 -15.91 -26.53 13.51
CA PHE A 82 -16.41 -25.93 12.26
C PHE A 82 -15.34 -25.94 11.17
N PRO A 83 -14.96 -27.10 10.64
CA PRO A 83 -13.89 -27.18 9.64
C PRO A 83 -14.20 -26.29 8.42
N MET A 84 -13.19 -25.61 7.93
CA MET A 84 -13.28 -24.90 6.65
C MET A 84 -13.58 -25.91 5.54
N VAL A 85 -14.54 -25.58 4.67
CA VAL A 85 -14.72 -26.34 3.44
C VAL A 85 -13.44 -26.19 2.63
N SER A 86 -12.69 -27.28 2.46
CA SER A 86 -11.52 -27.31 1.60
C SER A 86 -11.97 -27.01 0.17
N LEU A 87 -11.58 -25.87 -0.34
CA LEU A 87 -11.87 -25.49 -1.70
C LEU A 87 -10.63 -25.84 -2.55
N PRO A 88 -10.80 -26.33 -3.78
CA PRO A 88 -9.67 -26.59 -4.65
C PRO A 88 -8.81 -25.32 -4.80
N GLU A 89 -7.50 -25.49 -4.69
CA GLU A 89 -6.55 -24.39 -4.84
C GLU A 89 -6.70 -23.75 -6.22
N LYS A 90 -7.17 -22.51 -6.24
CA LYS A 90 -7.16 -21.72 -7.45
C LYS A 90 -5.79 -21.06 -7.54
N LYS A 91 -4.98 -21.45 -8.53
CA LYS A 91 -3.72 -20.76 -8.79
C LYS A 91 -4.02 -19.31 -9.15
N HIS A 92 -3.60 -18.41 -8.31
CA HIS A 92 -3.68 -16.97 -8.59
C HIS A 92 -2.44 -16.55 -9.37
N PRO A 93 -2.58 -15.66 -10.37
CA PRO A 93 -1.41 -15.12 -11.05
C PRO A 93 -0.54 -14.38 -10.03
N ASP A 94 0.77 -14.55 -10.15
CA ASP A 94 1.73 -13.84 -9.32
C ASP A 94 1.57 -12.34 -9.53
N PRO A 95 1.55 -11.53 -8.45
CA PRO A 95 1.55 -10.09 -8.58
C PRO A 95 2.84 -9.65 -9.26
N CYS A 96 2.71 -8.80 -10.27
CA CYS A 96 3.86 -8.20 -10.93
C CYS A 96 4.36 -7.02 -10.09
N PHE A 97 5.53 -7.16 -9.49
CA PHE A 97 6.20 -6.09 -8.74
C PHE A 97 7.26 -5.36 -9.58
N ASP A 98 7.55 -5.82 -10.78
CA ASP A 98 8.64 -5.34 -11.66
C ASP A 98 8.26 -4.09 -12.45
N ARG A 99 7.47 -3.20 -11.85
CA ARG A 99 7.04 -1.98 -12.53
C ARG A 99 8.21 -1.02 -12.67
N CYS A 100 8.67 -0.82 -13.91
CA CYS A 100 9.68 0.17 -14.27
C CYS A 100 9.01 1.45 -14.80
N PHE A 101 9.56 2.60 -14.44
CA PHE A 101 9.09 3.89 -14.91
C PHE A 101 10.05 4.47 -15.95
N LYS A 102 9.50 4.97 -17.04
CA LYS A 102 10.30 5.62 -18.09
C LYS A 102 10.94 6.90 -17.54
N ALA A 103 12.16 7.18 -18.00
CA ALA A 103 12.85 8.41 -17.67
C ALA A 103 11.99 9.65 -18.01
N GLY A 104 12.00 10.64 -17.12
CA GLY A 104 11.25 11.88 -17.28
C GLY A 104 11.80 12.85 -18.32
N ASN A 105 12.11 12.36 -19.53
CA ASN A 105 12.76 13.16 -20.58
C ASN A 105 11.96 14.39 -20.98
N HIS A 106 10.64 14.39 -20.85
CA HIS A 106 9.80 15.56 -21.11
C HIS A 106 10.00 16.65 -20.05
N LEU A 107 10.17 16.29 -18.77
CA LEU A 107 10.45 17.27 -17.72
C LEU A 107 11.83 17.90 -17.86
N LYS A 108 12.82 17.15 -18.34
CA LYS A 108 14.17 17.69 -18.60
C LYS A 108 14.20 18.78 -19.67
N LYS A 109 13.20 18.82 -20.55
CA LYS A 109 13.05 19.84 -21.59
C LYS A 109 12.31 21.09 -21.11
N GLU A 110 11.66 21.02 -19.96
CA GLU A 110 10.92 22.16 -19.42
C GLU A 110 11.89 23.18 -18.79
N ARG A 111 11.73 24.43 -19.20
CA ARG A 111 12.57 25.55 -18.73
C ARG A 111 12.42 25.83 -17.23
N LYS A 112 11.29 25.47 -16.63
CA LYS A 112 10.98 25.65 -15.21
C LYS A 112 9.91 24.65 -14.77
N ILE A 113 10.29 23.76 -13.87
CA ILE A 113 9.35 22.85 -13.22
C ILE A 113 8.82 23.51 -11.95
N LYS A 114 7.50 23.52 -11.79
CA LYS A 114 6.82 24.05 -10.60
C LYS A 114 6.29 22.91 -9.75
N MET A 115 6.79 22.79 -8.54
CA MET A 115 6.23 21.93 -7.51
C MET A 115 5.47 22.78 -6.49
N LYS A 116 4.22 22.40 -6.20
CA LYS A 116 3.36 23.05 -5.21
C LYS A 116 2.75 22.01 -4.28
N THR A 117 2.78 22.30 -3.01
CA THR A 117 2.06 21.52 -1.99
C THR A 117 0.64 22.06 -1.87
N LEU A 118 -0.34 21.17 -1.84
CA LEU A 118 -1.77 21.48 -1.74
C LEU A 118 -2.29 20.91 -0.40
N GLY A 119 -1.83 21.48 0.71
CA GLY A 119 -2.09 20.97 2.04
C GLY A 119 -1.41 19.62 2.29
N LYS A 120 -1.96 18.83 3.21
CA LYS A 120 -1.45 17.51 3.58
C LYS A 120 -1.80 16.44 2.52
N ASP A 121 -2.88 16.63 1.81
CA ASP A 121 -3.56 15.60 1.05
C ASP A 121 -3.14 15.51 -0.43
N ALA A 122 -2.36 16.47 -0.92
CA ALA A 122 -1.93 16.47 -2.31
C ALA A 122 -0.71 17.36 -2.56
N PHE A 123 -0.02 17.11 -3.66
CA PHE A 123 0.94 18.05 -4.27
C PHE A 123 0.76 18.05 -5.80
N SER A 124 1.31 19.05 -6.46
CA SER A 124 1.33 19.11 -7.92
C SER A 124 2.72 19.34 -8.47
N ILE A 125 3.04 18.67 -9.58
CA ILE A 125 4.20 18.92 -10.42
C ILE A 125 3.67 19.48 -11.74
N ASN A 126 3.93 20.76 -11.99
CA ASN A 126 3.34 21.52 -13.07
C ASN A 126 1.79 21.50 -13.03
N LYS A 127 1.16 20.81 -13.97
CA LYS A 127 -0.31 20.64 -14.05
C LYS A 127 -0.80 19.32 -13.44
N ASP A 128 0.11 18.41 -13.14
CA ASP A 128 -0.24 17.07 -12.66
C ASP A 128 -0.36 17.07 -11.14
N THR A 129 -1.52 16.71 -10.65
CA THR A 129 -1.78 16.59 -9.20
C THR A 129 -1.68 15.13 -8.75
N VAL A 130 -0.98 14.92 -7.65
CA VAL A 130 -0.87 13.65 -6.96
C VAL A 130 -1.76 13.70 -5.72
N ASP A 131 -2.79 12.87 -5.70
CA ASP A 131 -3.74 12.77 -4.59
C ASP A 131 -3.21 11.78 -3.54
N LEU A 132 -3.02 12.26 -2.33
CA LEU A 132 -2.50 11.50 -1.18
C LEU A 132 -3.52 11.29 -0.06
N ARG A 133 -4.80 11.66 -0.25
CA ARG A 133 -5.85 11.59 0.79
C ARG A 133 -5.97 10.23 1.47
N TYR A 134 -5.59 9.16 0.78
CA TYR A 134 -5.65 7.79 1.30
C TYR A 134 -4.27 7.24 1.70
N VAL A 135 -3.28 8.10 1.86
CA VAL A 135 -1.98 7.76 2.46
C VAL A 135 -2.02 8.25 3.90
N GLU A 136 -2.63 7.46 4.76
CA GLU A 136 -3.03 7.85 6.12
C GLU A 136 -1.87 8.19 7.06
N GLN A 137 -0.66 7.74 6.73
CA GLN A 137 0.52 7.94 7.57
C GLN A 137 1.18 9.31 7.38
N ILE A 138 0.74 10.12 6.45
CA ILE A 138 1.24 11.50 6.28
C ILE A 138 0.67 12.34 7.42
N ALA A 139 1.57 12.82 8.29
CA ALA A 139 1.17 13.58 9.47
C ALA A 139 0.99 15.07 9.18
N ASP A 140 1.85 15.64 8.32
CA ASP A 140 1.89 17.08 8.07
C ASP A 140 2.18 17.46 6.61
N THR A 141 2.12 18.75 6.34
CA THR A 141 2.32 19.35 5.01
C THR A 141 3.79 19.29 4.57
N GLU A 142 4.73 19.28 5.51
CA GLU A 142 6.16 19.23 5.29
C GLU A 142 6.58 17.88 4.71
N GLN A 143 5.92 16.79 5.15
CA GLN A 143 6.10 15.45 4.53
C GLN A 143 5.54 15.43 3.10
N THR A 144 4.38 16.05 2.88
CA THR A 144 3.80 16.17 1.51
C THR A 144 4.70 16.96 0.59
N ALA A 145 5.32 18.05 1.09
CA ALA A 145 6.30 18.82 0.34
C ALA A 145 7.54 17.98 -0.01
N ALA A 146 8.07 17.24 0.96
CA ALA A 146 9.21 16.36 0.75
C ALA A 146 8.89 15.25 -0.28
N LEU A 147 7.69 14.64 -0.24
CA LEU A 147 7.24 13.65 -1.22
C LEU A 147 7.20 14.22 -2.65
N GLY A 148 6.71 15.45 -2.82
CA GLY A 148 6.69 16.11 -4.11
C GLY A 148 8.10 16.33 -4.70
N TYR A 149 9.04 16.79 -3.88
CA TYR A 149 10.43 16.94 -4.31
C TYR A 149 11.15 15.62 -4.50
N ALA A 150 10.90 14.63 -3.64
CA ALA A 150 11.44 13.28 -3.76
C ALA A 150 11.01 12.62 -5.07
N LEU A 151 9.73 12.71 -5.43
CA LEU A 151 9.22 12.22 -6.69
C LEU A 151 9.84 12.93 -7.89
N LEU A 152 9.97 14.26 -7.83
CA LEU A 152 10.58 15.05 -8.88
C LEU A 152 12.07 14.68 -9.06
N TYR A 153 12.81 14.56 -7.97
CA TYR A 153 14.21 14.13 -7.98
C TYR A 153 14.36 12.74 -8.59
N ALA A 154 13.55 11.77 -8.13
CA ALA A 154 13.58 10.42 -8.65
C ALA A 154 13.33 10.39 -10.17
N LYS A 155 12.35 11.16 -10.64
CA LYS A 155 12.00 11.24 -12.06
C LYS A 155 13.10 11.87 -12.92
N LEU A 156 13.82 12.85 -12.40
CA LEU A 156 14.88 13.53 -13.13
C LEU A 156 16.22 12.77 -13.11
N HIS A 157 16.51 12.04 -12.04
CA HIS A 157 17.85 11.50 -11.79
C HIS A 157 17.92 9.98 -11.65
N LEU A 158 16.87 9.29 -11.18
CA LEU A 158 16.93 7.87 -10.82
C LEU A 158 16.14 6.95 -11.77
N MET A 159 15.05 7.44 -12.34
CA MET A 159 14.21 6.66 -13.26
C MET A 159 14.84 6.60 -14.65
N ASP A 160 15.35 5.44 -15.00
CA ASP A 160 16.07 5.17 -16.26
C ASP A 160 15.31 4.23 -17.23
N GLY A 161 14.15 3.72 -16.79
CA GLY A 161 13.35 2.74 -17.53
C GLY A 161 13.78 1.28 -17.32
N LYS A 162 14.80 1.04 -16.48
CA LYS A 162 15.33 -0.29 -16.17
C LYS A 162 15.12 -0.67 -14.70
N LYS A 163 15.29 0.30 -13.81
CA LYS A 163 15.07 0.11 -12.36
C LYS A 163 13.58 0.00 -12.06
N ASP A 164 13.22 -0.98 -11.27
CA ASP A 164 11.87 -1.10 -10.75
C ASP A 164 11.57 -0.03 -9.67
N LEU A 165 10.31 0.03 -9.25
CA LEU A 165 9.85 0.98 -8.24
C LEU A 165 10.61 0.84 -6.91
N CYS A 166 10.88 -0.40 -6.50
CA CYS A 166 11.55 -0.68 -5.23
C CYS A 166 13.00 -0.19 -5.27
N ALA A 167 13.73 -0.51 -6.35
CA ALA A 167 15.11 -0.08 -6.54
C ALA A 167 15.25 1.45 -6.60
N VAL A 168 14.32 2.13 -7.28
CA VAL A 168 14.29 3.62 -7.32
C VAL A 168 14.03 4.19 -5.93
N ALA A 169 13.08 3.61 -5.20
CA ALA A 169 12.76 4.08 -3.85
C ALA A 169 13.92 3.83 -2.87
N ASP A 170 14.59 2.67 -2.95
CA ASP A 170 15.74 2.34 -2.10
C ASP A 170 16.91 3.29 -2.34
N GLU A 171 17.25 3.50 -3.61
CA GLU A 171 18.34 4.43 -3.99
C GLU A 171 18.03 5.86 -3.54
N LEU A 172 16.79 6.31 -3.71
CA LEU A 172 16.35 7.61 -3.25
C LEU A 172 16.47 7.76 -1.73
N MET A 173 15.98 6.78 -0.96
CA MET A 173 16.08 6.79 0.49
C MET A 173 17.54 6.78 0.96
N GLN A 174 18.39 5.97 0.34
CA GLN A 174 19.83 5.95 0.63
C GLN A 174 20.50 7.29 0.37
N ILE A 175 20.15 7.99 -0.73
CA ILE A 175 20.65 9.33 -1.03
C ILE A 175 20.21 10.31 0.07
N ILE A 176 18.96 10.28 0.49
CA ILE A 176 18.43 11.16 1.52
C ILE A 176 19.11 10.90 2.87
N GLU A 177 19.27 9.62 3.25
CA GLU A 177 19.91 9.22 4.51
C GLU A 177 21.39 9.62 4.56
N THR A 178 22.10 9.49 3.45
CA THR A 178 23.56 9.77 3.42
C THR A 178 23.89 11.24 3.22
N LYS A 179 23.10 11.97 2.41
CA LYS A 179 23.40 13.35 2.02
C LYS A 179 22.43 14.38 2.61
N GLY A 180 21.41 13.93 3.31
CA GLY A 180 20.37 14.77 3.89
C GLY A 180 19.21 15.07 2.94
N LEU A 181 18.07 15.43 3.54
CA LEU A 181 16.82 15.68 2.82
C LEU A 181 16.89 16.86 1.82
N SER A 182 17.78 17.81 2.06
CA SER A 182 18.00 18.96 1.16
C SER A 182 18.53 18.56 -0.22
N THR A 183 19.12 17.38 -0.36
CA THR A 183 19.68 16.89 -1.64
C THR A 183 18.62 16.70 -2.72
N ILE A 184 17.37 16.43 -2.34
CA ILE A 184 16.27 16.31 -3.31
C ILE A 184 15.77 17.66 -3.86
N LEU A 185 16.26 18.75 -3.30
CA LEU A 185 15.97 20.09 -3.81
C LEU A 185 17.00 20.44 -4.90
N ASP A 186 16.57 20.51 -6.14
CA ASP A 186 17.41 21.01 -7.25
C ASP A 186 17.50 22.54 -7.21
N SER A 187 17.91 23.07 -6.06
CA SER A 187 17.95 24.51 -5.78
C SER A 187 19.05 24.82 -4.78
N LYS A 188 19.75 25.95 -5.00
CA LYS A 188 20.71 26.51 -4.05
C LYS A 188 20.06 27.02 -2.74
N TYR A 189 18.73 27.16 -2.73
CA TYR A 189 17.97 27.58 -1.56
C TYR A 189 17.41 26.39 -0.84
N VAL A 190 17.93 26.11 0.35
CA VAL A 190 17.41 25.08 1.25
C VAL A 190 16.06 25.55 1.80
N LYS A 191 15.02 24.78 1.52
CA LYS A 191 13.73 24.99 2.19
C LYS A 191 13.79 24.34 3.56
N SER A 192 13.51 25.11 4.59
CA SER A 192 13.51 24.65 5.98
C SER A 192 12.26 23.82 6.37
N ASN A 193 11.25 23.81 5.49
CA ASN A 193 9.94 23.18 5.76
C ASN A 193 9.80 21.84 5.04
N LEU A 194 10.75 20.93 5.26
CA LEU A 194 10.67 19.54 4.78
C LEU A 194 10.79 18.60 5.97
N ALA A 195 9.91 17.61 6.03
CA ALA A 195 9.97 16.51 6.97
C ALA A 195 10.23 15.19 6.24
N MET A 196 10.97 14.29 6.90
CA MET A 196 11.36 13.00 6.32
C MET A 196 10.14 12.13 6.02
N PRO A 197 9.90 11.75 4.74
CA PRO A 197 8.90 10.76 4.41
C PRO A 197 9.47 9.35 4.56
N ARG A 198 8.61 8.37 4.80
CA ARG A 198 9.01 6.96 4.79
C ARG A 198 9.03 6.41 3.37
N LYS A 199 9.80 5.35 3.14
CA LYS A 199 9.89 4.65 1.85
C LYS A 199 8.51 4.29 1.28
N GLN A 200 7.60 3.79 2.13
CA GLN A 200 6.24 3.42 1.72
C GLN A 200 5.41 4.60 1.20
N GLU A 201 5.58 5.76 1.78
CA GLU A 201 4.91 7.00 1.34
C GLU A 201 5.47 7.49 0.01
N VAL A 202 6.78 7.39 -0.17
CA VAL A 202 7.45 7.68 -1.45
C VAL A 202 6.92 6.75 -2.54
N MET A 203 6.87 5.44 -2.30
CA MET A 203 6.31 4.46 -3.22
C MET A 203 4.83 4.72 -3.51
N ALA A 204 4.05 5.09 -2.48
CA ALA A 204 2.64 5.44 -2.63
C ALA A 204 2.44 6.68 -3.51
N ALA A 205 3.29 7.70 -3.36
CA ALA A 205 3.27 8.90 -4.20
C ALA A 205 3.64 8.58 -5.66
N MET A 206 4.70 7.77 -5.89
CA MET A 206 5.10 7.31 -7.22
C MET A 206 3.97 6.53 -7.91
N ASN A 207 3.28 5.64 -7.21
CA ASN A 207 2.17 4.86 -7.76
C ASN A 207 0.93 5.70 -8.12
N ARG A 208 0.79 6.89 -7.55
CA ARG A 208 -0.34 7.80 -7.80
C ARG A 208 -0.06 8.84 -8.88
N TYR A 209 1.19 9.08 -9.19
CA TYR A 209 1.56 9.99 -10.25
C TYR A 209 1.28 9.38 -11.63
N ARG A 210 0.43 10.01 -12.44
CA ARG A 210 -0.09 9.43 -13.70
C ARG A 210 0.85 9.58 -14.88
N ASN A 211 1.81 10.51 -14.82
CA ASN A 211 2.77 10.80 -15.89
C ASN A 211 4.18 10.26 -15.61
N LEU A 212 4.23 9.09 -14.97
CA LEU A 212 5.46 8.31 -14.80
C LEU A 212 5.75 7.44 -16.02
#